data_85b3505ea918363312252ef0e48ea0b1
#
_entry.id   85b3505ea918363312252ef0e48ea0b1
#
_cell.length_a   1.000
_cell.length_b   1.000
_cell.length_c   1.000
_cell.angle_alpha   90.00
_cell.angle_beta   90.00
_cell.angle_gamma   90.00
#
_symmetry.space_group_name_H-M   'P 1'
#
loop_
_entity.id
_entity.type
_entity.pdbx_description
1 polymer ?
#
loop_
_entity_poly.entity_id
_entity_poly.type
_entity_poly.pdbx_seq_one_letter_code
_entity_poly.pdbx_strand_id
1 'polypeptide(L)'
;MKSIYFKNFAATAVMVMFSFLILGTAFVFLGRSYVISEYRDNMVSNAEEVSHAAQALVRDGELSNWDLRMVISTLAQSTGNHIFITDTDGTIVSCSCRNIACEHLGRSVGSAQLTQLRSDGKFNLITNLGGFYASPHYVVAQPITIGTDARVIGYVFVATNSATIIDGWRTFVWVFLAASAAVMMIALLLSLVTSKRMAQPLDEMAVAAKKFAHGDFSARVTDDGR
;
A
#
# COMPACT_ATOMS: atom_id res chain seq x y z
N MET A 1 -8.07 -22.79 43.46
CA MET A 1 -8.53 -21.40 43.22
C MET A 1 -7.59 -20.76 42.22
N LYS A 2 -8.04 -20.44 41.01
CA LYS A 2 -7.18 -19.68 40.06
C LYS A 2 -6.95 -18.32 40.70
N SER A 3 -5.69 -18.00 41.00
CA SER A 3 -5.26 -16.77 41.66
C SER A 3 -5.89 -15.54 41.00
N ILE A 4 -6.30 -14.55 41.76
CA ILE A 4 -6.79 -13.23 41.32
C ILE A 4 -5.81 -12.63 40.28
N TYR A 5 -4.52 -12.88 40.49
CA TYR A 5 -3.42 -12.62 39.57
C TYR A 5 -3.69 -13.14 38.15
N PHE A 6 -4.06 -14.42 37.98
CA PHE A 6 -4.30 -15.02 36.66
C PHE A 6 -5.52 -14.40 35.96
N LYS A 7 -6.56 -14.05 36.72
CA LYS A 7 -7.77 -13.41 36.16
C LYS A 7 -7.47 -12.01 35.62
N ASN A 8 -6.73 -11.19 36.38
CA ASN A 8 -6.36 -9.84 35.96
C ASN A 8 -5.38 -9.88 34.77
N PHE A 9 -4.39 -10.76 34.80
CA PHE A 9 -3.49 -10.96 33.65
C PHE A 9 -4.24 -11.40 32.40
N ALA A 10 -5.13 -12.37 32.53
CA ALA A 10 -5.92 -12.87 31.39
C ALA A 10 -6.83 -11.78 30.81
N ALA A 11 -7.47 -10.98 31.67
CA ALA A 11 -8.33 -9.88 31.22
C ALA A 11 -7.53 -8.80 30.44
N THR A 12 -6.37 -8.39 30.96
CA THR A 12 -5.48 -7.43 30.28
C THR A 12 -4.92 -8.01 28.96
N ALA A 13 -4.51 -9.27 28.97
CA ALA A 13 -4.00 -9.94 27.77
C ALA A 13 -5.07 -10.00 26.66
N VAL A 14 -6.31 -10.37 27.02
CA VAL A 14 -7.44 -10.41 26.07
C VAL A 14 -7.74 -9.01 25.53
N MET A 15 -7.74 -7.99 26.37
CA MET A 15 -7.99 -6.60 25.97
C MET A 15 -6.91 -6.11 24.98
N VAL A 16 -5.63 -6.38 25.26
CA VAL A 16 -4.51 -6.02 24.40
C VAL A 16 -4.62 -6.76 23.06
N MET A 17 -4.86 -8.08 23.07
CA MET A 17 -5.02 -8.87 21.84
C MET A 17 -6.19 -8.34 20.98
N PHE A 18 -7.32 -8.03 21.61
CA PHE A 18 -8.49 -7.49 20.91
C PHE A 18 -8.21 -6.12 20.28
N SER A 19 -7.49 -5.25 20.97
CA SER A 19 -7.07 -3.94 20.44
C SER A 19 -6.17 -4.10 19.22
N PHE A 20 -5.19 -5.02 19.25
CA PHE A 20 -4.32 -5.28 18.10
C PHE A 20 -5.07 -5.93 16.93
N LEU A 21 -6.07 -6.76 17.20
CA LEU A 21 -6.90 -7.35 16.16
C LEU A 21 -7.71 -6.28 15.42
N ILE A 22 -8.32 -5.35 16.16
CA ILE A 22 -9.05 -4.21 15.55
C ILE A 22 -8.10 -3.34 14.74
N LEU A 23 -6.97 -2.95 15.33
CA LEU A 23 -5.99 -2.09 14.67
C LEU A 23 -5.41 -2.76 13.41
N GLY A 24 -5.08 -4.05 13.49
CA GLY A 24 -4.56 -4.81 12.36
C GLY A 24 -5.59 -4.95 11.24
N THR A 25 -6.85 -5.20 11.57
CA THR A 25 -7.91 -5.28 10.56
C THR A 25 -8.13 -3.93 9.89
N ALA A 26 -8.17 -2.85 10.66
CA ALA A 26 -8.27 -1.48 10.13
C ALA A 26 -7.07 -1.14 9.24
N PHE A 27 -5.86 -1.48 9.66
CA PHE A 27 -4.63 -1.26 8.88
C PHE A 27 -4.68 -1.98 7.53
N VAL A 28 -5.07 -3.26 7.51
CA VAL A 28 -5.15 -4.03 6.25
C VAL A 28 -6.22 -3.46 5.32
N PHE A 29 -7.39 -3.11 5.86
CA PHE A 29 -8.49 -2.61 5.06
C PHE A 29 -8.23 -1.21 4.50
N LEU A 30 -7.86 -0.26 5.36
CA LEU A 30 -7.61 1.13 4.96
C LEU A 30 -6.31 1.28 4.17
N GLY A 31 -5.25 0.59 4.58
CA GLY A 31 -3.95 0.68 3.96
C GLY A 31 -3.94 0.14 2.53
N ARG A 32 -4.64 -0.97 2.26
CA ARG A 32 -4.76 -1.49 0.89
C ARG A 32 -5.45 -0.47 -0.03
N SER A 33 -6.54 0.13 0.43
CA SER A 33 -7.27 1.14 -0.35
C SER A 33 -6.42 2.38 -0.62
N TYR A 34 -5.68 2.83 0.41
CA TYR A 34 -4.78 3.98 0.31
C TYR A 34 -3.64 3.73 -0.69
N VAL A 35 -2.95 2.58 -0.59
CA VAL A 35 -1.83 2.26 -1.48
C VAL A 35 -2.28 2.19 -2.95
N ILE A 36 -3.41 1.55 -3.24
CA ILE A 36 -3.94 1.47 -4.61
C ILE A 36 -4.30 2.87 -5.13
N SER A 37 -4.92 3.72 -4.29
CA SER A 37 -5.24 5.10 -4.68
C SER A 37 -3.99 5.92 -4.97
N GLU A 38 -2.98 5.82 -4.12
CA GLU A 38 -1.71 6.53 -4.29
C GLU A 38 -0.99 6.14 -5.59
N TYR A 39 -0.90 4.83 -5.87
CA TYR A 39 -0.34 4.37 -7.15
C TYR A 39 -1.11 4.90 -8.35
N ARG A 40 -2.44 4.88 -8.30
CA ARG A 40 -3.30 5.41 -9.35
C ARG A 40 -3.04 6.89 -9.58
N ASP A 41 -3.04 7.68 -8.52
CA ASP A 41 -2.93 9.13 -8.61
C ASP A 41 -1.54 9.55 -9.13
N ASN A 42 -0.49 8.84 -8.72
CA ASN A 42 0.86 9.01 -9.26
C ASN A 42 0.94 8.65 -10.77
N MET A 43 0.29 7.57 -11.20
CA MET A 43 0.28 7.17 -12.60
C MET A 43 -0.53 8.14 -13.47
N VAL A 44 -1.63 8.68 -12.94
CA VAL A 44 -2.41 9.73 -13.61
C VAL A 44 -1.57 10.99 -13.78
N SER A 45 -0.88 11.42 -12.72
CA SER A 45 0.04 12.56 -12.77
C SER A 45 1.16 12.37 -13.80
N ASN A 46 1.76 11.18 -13.85
CA ASN A 46 2.76 10.85 -14.85
C ASN A 46 2.20 10.91 -16.28
N ALA A 47 0.96 10.46 -16.49
CA ALA A 47 0.32 10.54 -17.80
C ALA A 47 0.01 11.98 -18.20
N GLU A 48 -0.40 12.82 -17.25
CA GLU A 48 -0.62 14.26 -17.46
C GLU A 48 0.69 14.98 -17.82
N GLU A 49 1.78 14.67 -17.11
CA GLU A 49 3.10 15.27 -17.38
C GLU A 49 3.59 14.91 -18.77
N VAL A 50 3.45 13.65 -19.19
CA VAL A 50 3.79 13.21 -20.56
C VAL A 50 2.90 13.90 -21.59
N SER A 51 1.61 14.05 -21.32
CA SER A 51 0.69 14.76 -22.22
C SER A 51 1.10 16.23 -22.39
N HIS A 52 1.45 16.91 -21.31
CA HIS A 52 1.96 18.29 -21.35
C HIS A 52 3.30 18.39 -22.08
N ALA A 53 4.22 17.46 -21.84
CA ALA A 53 5.48 17.41 -22.57
C ALA A 53 5.26 17.21 -24.08
N ALA A 54 4.33 16.34 -24.44
CA ALA A 54 3.95 16.12 -25.84
C ALA A 54 3.39 17.40 -26.48
N GLN A 55 2.53 18.15 -25.78
CA GLN A 55 2.00 19.44 -26.26
C GLN A 55 3.10 20.47 -26.53
N ALA A 56 4.17 20.46 -25.73
CA ALA A 56 5.29 21.40 -25.85
C ALA A 56 6.31 21.00 -26.93
N LEU A 57 6.54 19.69 -27.09
CA LEU A 57 7.62 19.16 -27.94
C LEU A 57 7.14 18.70 -29.33
N VAL A 58 5.87 18.36 -29.45
CA VAL A 58 5.31 17.87 -30.73
C VAL A 58 5.01 19.03 -31.64
N ARG A 59 5.68 19.05 -32.80
CA ARG A 59 5.39 19.92 -33.92
C ARG A 59 4.76 19.09 -35.02
N ASP A 60 3.77 19.62 -35.69
CA ASP A 60 3.07 18.98 -36.84
C ASP A 60 2.39 17.62 -36.50
N GLY A 61 2.20 17.32 -35.21
CA GLY A 61 1.51 16.09 -34.78
C GLY A 61 2.37 14.82 -34.78
N GLU A 62 3.70 14.94 -34.95
CA GLU A 62 4.61 13.80 -34.95
C GLU A 62 4.99 13.38 -33.51
N LEU A 63 4.38 12.28 -33.04
CA LEU A 63 4.61 11.71 -31.68
C LEU A 63 5.87 10.85 -31.60
N SER A 64 6.56 10.62 -32.71
CA SER A 64 7.80 9.81 -32.81
C SER A 64 9.07 10.64 -32.60
N ASN A 65 8.99 11.75 -31.86
CA ASN A 65 10.09 12.67 -31.62
C ASN A 65 11.07 12.10 -30.56
N TRP A 66 12.38 12.28 -30.81
CA TRP A 66 13.44 11.87 -29.87
C TRP A 66 13.35 12.57 -28.52
N ASP A 67 13.03 13.87 -28.50
CA ASP A 67 12.93 14.63 -27.26
C ASP A 67 11.81 14.09 -26.37
N LEU A 68 10.65 13.79 -26.94
CA LEU A 68 9.53 13.17 -26.23
C LEU A 68 9.89 11.77 -25.71
N ARG A 69 10.62 10.99 -26.52
CA ARG A 69 11.12 9.66 -26.09
C ARG A 69 12.09 9.79 -24.90
N MET A 70 12.93 10.81 -24.86
CA MET A 70 13.84 11.08 -23.76
C MET A 70 13.03 11.37 -22.47
N VAL A 71 12.01 12.21 -22.55
CA VAL A 71 11.13 12.56 -21.43
C VAL A 71 10.45 11.29 -20.88
N ILE A 72 9.79 10.50 -21.72
CA ILE A 72 9.09 9.30 -21.27
C ILE A 72 10.06 8.24 -20.70
N SER A 73 11.27 8.13 -21.25
CA SER A 73 12.28 7.22 -20.73
C SER A 73 12.82 7.64 -19.36
N THR A 74 13.03 8.92 -19.15
CA THR A 74 13.49 9.47 -17.87
C THR A 74 12.41 9.31 -16.82
N LEU A 75 11.16 9.64 -17.13
CA LEU A 75 10.03 9.48 -16.24
C LEU A 75 9.77 8.02 -15.89
N ALA A 76 9.84 7.12 -16.87
CA ALA A 76 9.71 5.69 -16.67
C ALA A 76 10.79 5.12 -15.73
N GLN A 77 12.04 5.57 -15.87
CA GLN A 77 13.13 5.15 -15.00
C GLN A 77 12.98 5.66 -13.57
N SER A 78 12.54 6.90 -13.39
CA SER A 78 12.36 7.49 -12.06
C SER A 78 11.19 6.87 -11.29
N THR A 79 10.12 6.49 -11.98
CA THR A 79 8.88 5.98 -11.38
C THR A 79 8.77 4.45 -11.37
N GLY A 80 9.62 3.77 -12.15
CA GLY A 80 9.54 2.31 -12.34
C GLY A 80 8.35 1.86 -13.19
N ASN A 81 7.66 2.81 -13.86
CA ASN A 81 6.51 2.52 -14.72
C ASN A 81 6.96 2.27 -16.16
N HIS A 82 6.17 1.51 -16.91
CA HIS A 82 6.32 1.40 -18.34
C HIS A 82 5.43 2.43 -19.02
N ILE A 83 6.03 3.34 -19.79
CA ILE A 83 5.31 4.45 -20.46
C ILE A 83 5.45 4.28 -21.97
N PHE A 84 4.35 4.38 -22.69
CA PHE A 84 4.35 4.37 -24.15
C PHE A 84 3.25 5.26 -24.71
N ILE A 85 3.44 5.70 -25.93
CA ILE A 85 2.53 6.60 -26.65
C ILE A 85 2.06 5.89 -27.92
N THR A 86 0.76 6.00 -28.17
CA THR A 86 0.14 5.50 -29.40
C THR A 86 -0.36 6.66 -30.27
N ASP A 87 -0.53 6.37 -31.53
CA ASP A 87 -1.33 7.22 -32.41
C ASP A 87 -2.84 7.09 -32.10
N THR A 88 -3.68 7.72 -32.90
CA THR A 88 -5.14 7.67 -32.77
C THR A 88 -5.72 6.29 -33.06
N ASP A 89 -5.01 5.43 -33.81
CA ASP A 89 -5.42 4.08 -34.16
C ASP A 89 -4.92 3.03 -33.15
N GLY A 90 -4.15 3.48 -32.16
CA GLY A 90 -3.64 2.65 -31.08
C GLY A 90 -2.32 1.95 -31.40
N THR A 91 -1.66 2.35 -32.48
CA THR A 91 -0.33 1.84 -32.81
C THR A 91 0.72 2.55 -31.98
N ILE A 92 1.63 1.80 -31.36
CA ILE A 92 2.68 2.36 -30.51
C ILE A 92 3.74 3.03 -31.36
N VAL A 93 3.87 4.35 -31.17
CA VAL A 93 4.82 5.19 -31.92
C VAL A 93 6.03 5.60 -31.08
N SER A 94 5.90 5.59 -29.73
CA SER A 94 7.01 5.86 -28.81
C SER A 94 6.90 5.01 -27.56
N CYS A 95 8.04 4.56 -27.00
CA CYS A 95 8.09 3.67 -25.84
C CYS A 95 9.30 3.98 -24.97
N SER A 96 9.15 3.85 -23.65
CA SER A 96 10.18 4.05 -22.65
C SER A 96 11.21 2.92 -22.57
N CYS A 97 11.16 1.95 -23.48
CA CYS A 97 12.13 0.85 -23.52
C CYS A 97 13.57 1.37 -23.69
N ARG A 98 14.50 0.79 -22.92
CA ARG A 98 15.94 1.12 -23.01
C ARG A 98 16.55 0.77 -24.37
N ASN A 99 15.98 -0.19 -25.08
CA ASN A 99 16.50 -0.67 -26.36
C ASN A 99 15.96 0.18 -27.52
N ILE A 100 16.84 0.56 -28.43
CA ILE A 100 16.48 1.31 -29.64
C ILE A 100 15.53 0.47 -30.51
N ALA A 101 15.76 -0.85 -30.61
CA ALA A 101 14.89 -1.82 -31.23
C ALA A 101 13.88 -2.37 -30.21
N CYS A 102 12.93 -1.53 -29.83
CA CYS A 102 11.87 -1.92 -28.88
C CYS A 102 10.85 -2.82 -29.60
N GLU A 103 10.66 -4.04 -29.12
CA GLU A 103 9.68 -5.00 -29.66
C GLU A 103 8.23 -4.50 -29.58
N HIS A 104 7.99 -3.45 -28.83
CA HIS A 104 6.68 -2.86 -28.65
C HIS A 104 6.31 -1.84 -29.75
N LEU A 105 7.29 -1.24 -30.42
CA LEU A 105 7.05 -0.27 -31.48
C LEU A 105 6.33 -0.92 -32.66
N GLY A 106 5.29 -0.25 -33.17
CA GLY A 106 4.46 -0.76 -34.25
C GLY A 106 3.42 -1.80 -33.84
N ARG A 107 3.38 -2.25 -32.58
CA ARG A 107 2.29 -3.08 -32.06
C ARG A 107 1.09 -2.21 -31.73
N SER A 108 -0.12 -2.80 -31.82
CA SER A 108 -1.35 -2.09 -31.53
C SER A 108 -1.93 -2.52 -30.20
N VAL A 109 -2.50 -1.56 -29.47
CA VAL A 109 -3.32 -1.80 -28.26
C VAL A 109 -4.66 -2.37 -28.69
N GLY A 110 -5.27 -3.23 -27.86
CA GLY A 110 -6.54 -3.86 -28.15
C GLY A 110 -7.65 -2.84 -28.45
N SER A 111 -8.46 -3.12 -29.49
CA SER A 111 -9.52 -2.21 -29.96
C SER A 111 -10.58 -1.90 -28.90
N ALA A 112 -10.87 -2.85 -28.01
CA ALA A 112 -11.84 -2.64 -26.92
C ALA A 112 -11.38 -1.56 -25.94
N GLN A 113 -10.08 -1.52 -25.59
CA GLN A 113 -9.50 -0.52 -24.70
C GLN A 113 -9.48 0.87 -25.33
N LEU A 114 -9.19 0.94 -26.63
CA LEU A 114 -9.25 2.20 -27.38
C LEU A 114 -10.67 2.74 -27.49
N THR A 115 -11.66 1.87 -27.71
CA THR A 115 -13.07 2.29 -27.74
C THR A 115 -13.50 2.88 -26.41
N GLN A 116 -13.13 2.23 -25.31
CA GLN A 116 -13.42 2.75 -23.99
C GLN A 116 -12.71 4.07 -23.72
N LEU A 117 -11.44 4.21 -24.12
CA LEU A 117 -10.67 5.44 -23.94
C LEU A 117 -11.25 6.61 -24.77
N ARG A 118 -11.79 6.32 -25.96
CA ARG A 118 -12.46 7.30 -26.79
C ARG A 118 -13.81 7.75 -26.23
N SER A 119 -14.57 6.85 -25.56
CA SER A 119 -15.86 7.18 -24.95
C SER A 119 -15.72 7.93 -23.64
N ASP A 120 -14.81 7.48 -22.79
CA ASP A 120 -14.72 7.92 -21.39
C ASP A 120 -13.64 9.03 -21.19
N GLY A 121 -12.81 9.27 -22.22
CA GLY A 121 -11.70 10.22 -22.17
C GLY A 121 -10.56 9.85 -21.22
N LYS A 122 -10.74 8.87 -20.37
CA LYS A 122 -9.75 8.34 -19.42
C LYS A 122 -9.92 6.83 -19.28
N PHE A 123 -8.81 6.13 -19.11
CA PHE A 123 -8.79 4.69 -18.91
C PHE A 123 -7.99 4.35 -17.67
N ASN A 124 -8.55 3.53 -16.78
CA ASN A 124 -7.91 3.17 -15.52
C ASN A 124 -8.40 1.78 -15.08
N LEU A 125 -7.69 0.74 -15.51
CA LEU A 125 -8.06 -0.65 -15.24
C LEU A 125 -6.84 -1.55 -15.09
N ILE A 126 -7.05 -2.68 -14.42
CA ILE A 126 -6.10 -3.80 -14.45
C ILE A 126 -6.41 -4.63 -15.70
N THR A 127 -5.45 -4.69 -16.61
CA THR A 127 -5.62 -5.35 -17.90
C THR A 127 -4.28 -5.85 -18.43
N ASN A 128 -4.32 -6.79 -19.37
CA ASN A 128 -3.18 -7.20 -20.19
C ASN A 128 -3.12 -6.47 -21.54
N LEU A 129 -3.95 -5.42 -21.75
CA LEU A 129 -4.07 -4.64 -22.97
C LEU A 129 -4.26 -5.51 -24.24
N GLY A 130 -5.16 -6.51 -24.17
CA GLY A 130 -5.44 -7.38 -25.30
C GLY A 130 -4.31 -8.36 -25.63
N GLY A 131 -3.52 -8.75 -24.61
CA GLY A 131 -2.38 -9.66 -24.78
C GLY A 131 -1.04 -8.96 -25.06
N PHE A 132 -1.01 -7.63 -24.93
CA PHE A 132 0.24 -6.87 -25.02
C PHE A 132 1.21 -7.24 -23.89
N TYR A 133 0.70 -7.38 -22.66
CA TYR A 133 1.45 -7.88 -21.51
C TYR A 133 1.13 -9.35 -21.23
N ALA A 134 2.13 -10.11 -20.84
CA ALA A 134 1.97 -11.51 -20.42
C ALA A 134 1.25 -11.65 -19.06
N SER A 135 1.35 -10.65 -18.21
CA SER A 135 0.70 -10.58 -16.89
C SER A 135 -0.20 -9.35 -16.78
N PRO A 136 -1.20 -9.35 -15.90
CA PRO A 136 -2.03 -8.18 -15.68
C PRO A 136 -1.21 -6.98 -15.18
N HIS A 137 -1.42 -5.82 -15.80
CA HIS A 137 -0.84 -4.54 -15.42
C HIS A 137 -1.95 -3.59 -15.00
N TYR A 138 -1.66 -2.76 -14.01
CA TYR A 138 -2.46 -1.58 -13.76
C TYR A 138 -2.10 -0.53 -14.80
N VAL A 139 -3.07 -0.11 -15.59
CA VAL A 139 -2.85 0.77 -16.75
C VAL A 139 -3.71 2.00 -16.61
N VAL A 140 -3.08 3.15 -16.75
CA VAL A 140 -3.73 4.45 -16.89
C VAL A 140 -3.45 4.96 -18.29
N ALA A 141 -4.48 5.47 -18.97
CA ALA A 141 -4.30 6.09 -20.28
C ALA A 141 -5.10 7.39 -20.36
N GLN A 142 -4.53 8.34 -21.12
CA GLN A 142 -5.12 9.66 -21.37
C GLN A 142 -4.86 10.10 -22.81
N PRO A 143 -5.75 10.93 -23.40
CA PRO A 143 -5.53 11.50 -24.70
C PRO A 143 -4.43 12.58 -24.64
N ILE A 144 -3.63 12.63 -25.69
CA ILE A 144 -2.71 13.72 -25.97
C ILE A 144 -3.44 14.67 -26.94
N THR A 145 -3.67 15.91 -26.49
CA THR A 145 -4.39 16.90 -27.28
C THR A 145 -3.47 18.07 -27.66
N ILE A 146 -3.65 18.64 -28.85
CA ILE A 146 -2.93 19.84 -29.27
C ILE A 146 -3.90 20.89 -29.79
N GLY A 147 -3.45 22.15 -29.72
CA GLY A 147 -4.21 23.33 -30.19
C GLY A 147 -5.34 23.71 -29.26
N THR A 148 -5.97 24.86 -29.60
CA THR A 148 -7.12 25.41 -28.86
C THR A 148 -8.37 24.55 -28.98
N ASP A 149 -8.47 23.76 -30.04
CA ASP A 149 -9.62 22.90 -30.33
C ASP A 149 -9.52 21.52 -29.64
N ALA A 150 -8.49 21.32 -28.79
CA ALA A 150 -8.23 20.07 -28.06
C ALA A 150 -8.25 18.82 -28.96
N ARG A 151 -7.68 18.94 -30.18
CA ARG A 151 -7.64 17.82 -31.14
C ARG A 151 -6.76 16.72 -30.59
N VAL A 152 -7.33 15.50 -30.44
CA VAL A 152 -6.58 14.31 -30.04
C VAL A 152 -5.65 13.85 -31.14
N ILE A 153 -4.35 13.72 -30.86
CA ILE A 153 -3.32 13.25 -31.80
C ILE A 153 -2.80 11.87 -31.44
N GLY A 154 -3.10 11.37 -30.25
CA GLY A 154 -2.70 10.06 -29.77
C GLY A 154 -3.06 9.89 -28.30
N TYR A 155 -2.54 8.84 -27.72
CA TYR A 155 -2.79 8.48 -26.32
C TYR A 155 -1.50 8.09 -25.61
N VAL A 156 -1.35 8.55 -24.38
CA VAL A 156 -0.30 8.13 -23.46
C VAL A 156 -0.83 7.00 -22.57
N PHE A 157 -0.04 5.96 -22.44
CA PHE A 157 -0.28 4.83 -21.55
C PHE A 157 0.82 4.75 -20.51
N VAL A 158 0.45 4.70 -19.24
CA VAL A 158 1.33 4.43 -18.11
C VAL A 158 0.90 3.11 -17.50
N ALA A 159 1.79 2.15 -17.45
CA ALA A 159 1.51 0.81 -16.99
C ALA A 159 2.51 0.37 -15.91
N THR A 160 2.02 -0.29 -14.87
CA THR A 160 2.85 -0.96 -13.87
C THR A 160 2.37 -2.39 -13.65
N ASN A 161 3.30 -3.29 -13.36
CA ASN A 161 2.91 -4.68 -13.08
C ASN A 161 2.10 -4.73 -11.78
N SER A 162 0.91 -5.33 -11.83
CA SER A 162 0.06 -5.46 -10.65
C SER A 162 0.71 -6.27 -9.52
N ALA A 163 1.61 -7.20 -9.84
CA ALA A 163 2.37 -7.95 -8.86
C ALA A 163 3.30 -7.04 -8.03
N THR A 164 3.91 -6.02 -8.65
CA THR A 164 4.78 -5.07 -7.94
C THR A 164 4.03 -4.29 -6.86
N ILE A 165 2.77 -3.90 -7.15
CA ILE A 165 1.91 -3.20 -6.18
C ILE A 165 1.57 -4.15 -5.02
N ILE A 166 1.22 -5.40 -5.32
CA ILE A 166 0.87 -6.42 -4.33
C ILE A 166 2.07 -6.77 -3.44
N ASP A 167 3.25 -6.95 -4.03
CA ASP A 167 4.47 -7.28 -3.29
C ASP A 167 4.92 -6.13 -2.39
N GLY A 168 4.82 -4.90 -2.86
CA GLY A 168 5.05 -3.72 -2.03
C GLY A 168 4.12 -3.70 -0.82
N TRP A 169 2.82 -3.86 -1.03
CA TRP A 169 1.83 -3.94 0.05
C TRP A 169 2.13 -5.08 1.04
N ARG A 170 2.48 -6.25 0.55
CA ARG A 170 2.84 -7.42 1.37
C ARG A 170 4.02 -7.12 2.31
N THR A 171 5.02 -6.41 1.84
CA THR A 171 6.17 -5.98 2.66
C THR A 171 5.72 -5.07 3.80
N PHE A 172 4.86 -4.09 3.55
CA PHE A 172 4.30 -3.22 4.61
C PHE A 172 3.51 -4.01 5.65
N VAL A 173 2.71 -4.99 5.23
CA VAL A 173 1.97 -5.86 6.15
C VAL A 173 2.91 -6.67 7.04
N TRP A 174 3.99 -7.23 6.50
CA TRP A 174 4.99 -7.97 7.30
C TRP A 174 5.70 -7.09 8.31
N VAL A 175 6.11 -5.89 7.94
CA VAL A 175 6.74 -4.91 8.85
C VAL A 175 5.76 -4.53 9.96
N PHE A 176 4.50 -4.26 9.63
CA PHE A 176 3.46 -3.97 10.61
C PHE A 176 3.23 -5.13 11.57
N LEU A 177 3.15 -6.36 11.09
CA LEU A 177 2.96 -7.55 11.92
C LEU A 177 4.15 -7.78 12.87
N ALA A 178 5.38 -7.62 12.37
CA ALA A 178 6.58 -7.75 13.18
C ALA A 178 6.64 -6.68 14.29
N ALA A 179 6.37 -5.42 13.96
CA ALA A 179 6.30 -4.34 14.94
C ALA A 179 5.20 -4.57 15.98
N SER A 180 4.01 -4.98 15.54
CA SER A 180 2.88 -5.30 16.41
C SER A 180 3.20 -6.46 17.35
N ALA A 181 3.85 -7.51 16.88
CA ALA A 181 4.28 -8.65 17.70
C ALA A 181 5.28 -8.21 18.78
N ALA A 182 6.24 -7.36 18.42
CA ALA A 182 7.21 -6.82 19.39
C ALA A 182 6.54 -5.99 20.49
N VAL A 183 5.64 -5.07 20.11
CA VAL A 183 4.89 -4.24 21.06
C VAL A 183 3.99 -5.11 21.95
N MET A 184 3.31 -6.09 21.38
CA MET A 184 2.45 -7.02 22.13
C MET A 184 3.26 -7.83 23.13
N MET A 185 4.45 -8.30 22.77
CA MET A 185 5.35 -9.02 23.69
C MET A 185 5.75 -8.14 24.87
N ILE A 186 6.15 -6.90 24.63
CA ILE A 186 6.50 -5.93 25.68
C ILE A 186 5.30 -5.67 26.59
N ALA A 187 4.12 -5.45 26.02
CA ALA A 187 2.89 -5.19 26.78
C ALA A 187 2.52 -6.39 27.69
N LEU A 188 2.66 -7.61 27.19
CA LEU A 188 2.40 -8.81 27.99
C LEU A 188 3.43 -8.97 29.13
N LEU A 189 4.72 -8.72 28.86
CA LEU A 189 5.75 -8.76 29.90
C LEU A 189 5.50 -7.73 31.00
N LEU A 190 5.17 -6.49 30.62
CA LEU A 190 4.81 -5.44 31.59
C LEU A 190 3.55 -5.82 32.37
N SER A 191 2.54 -6.37 31.70
CA SER A 191 1.32 -6.86 32.37
C SER A 191 1.61 -7.95 33.40
N LEU A 192 2.50 -8.88 33.09
CA LEU A 192 2.95 -9.92 34.03
C LEU A 192 3.61 -9.33 35.26
N VAL A 193 4.54 -8.39 35.06
CA VAL A 193 5.25 -7.72 36.18
C VAL A 193 4.29 -6.92 37.05
N THR A 194 3.44 -6.11 36.43
CA THR A 194 2.46 -5.27 37.15
C THR A 194 1.45 -6.11 37.91
N SER A 195 0.94 -7.18 37.27
CA SER A 195 -0.02 -8.09 37.88
C SER A 195 0.56 -8.82 39.10
N LYS A 196 1.86 -9.21 39.04
CA LYS A 196 2.55 -9.82 40.18
C LYS A 196 2.71 -8.81 41.32
N ARG A 197 3.18 -7.59 41.00
CA ARG A 197 3.41 -6.55 42.04
C ARG A 197 2.13 -6.12 42.74
N MET A 198 0.99 -6.08 42.06
CA MET A 198 -0.30 -5.72 42.65
C MET A 198 -0.95 -6.86 43.44
N ALA A 199 -0.82 -8.11 42.97
CA ALA A 199 -1.48 -9.26 43.59
C ALA A 199 -0.74 -9.77 44.84
N GLN A 200 0.56 -9.62 44.93
CA GLN A 200 1.37 -10.14 46.03
C GLN A 200 0.99 -9.50 47.40
N PRO A 201 0.88 -8.17 47.56
CA PRO A 201 0.46 -7.59 48.82
C PRO A 201 -0.96 -7.99 49.25
N LEU A 202 -1.87 -8.14 48.28
CA LEU A 202 -3.25 -8.55 48.57
C LEU A 202 -3.32 -10.00 49.06
N ASP A 203 -2.49 -10.89 48.52
CA ASP A 203 -2.42 -12.29 48.94
C ASP A 203 -1.80 -12.42 50.34
N GLU A 204 -0.76 -11.64 50.64
CA GLU A 204 -0.16 -11.54 51.97
C GLU A 204 -1.17 -11.02 53.04
N MET A 205 -1.95 -9.97 52.69
CA MET A 205 -3.02 -9.47 53.54
C MET A 205 -4.12 -10.53 53.76
N ALA A 206 -4.52 -11.25 52.70
CA ALA A 206 -5.53 -12.29 52.81
C ALA A 206 -5.06 -13.47 53.67
N VAL A 207 -3.79 -13.86 53.57
CA VAL A 207 -3.17 -14.89 54.43
C VAL A 207 -3.08 -14.43 55.85
N ALA A 208 -2.65 -13.21 56.14
CA ALA A 208 -2.61 -12.64 57.50
C ALA A 208 -4.00 -12.58 58.15
N ALA A 209 -5.01 -12.08 57.40
CA ALA A 209 -6.39 -12.03 57.89
C ALA A 209 -6.94 -13.46 58.19
N LYS A 210 -6.62 -14.44 57.37
CA LYS A 210 -7.00 -15.82 57.65
C LYS A 210 -6.33 -16.42 58.91
N LYS A 211 -5.07 -16.09 59.16
CA LYS A 211 -4.35 -16.47 60.39
C LYS A 211 -4.96 -15.82 61.60
N PHE A 212 -5.25 -14.53 61.56
CA PHE A 212 -5.97 -13.82 62.64
C PHE A 212 -7.33 -14.45 62.94
N ALA A 213 -8.09 -14.84 61.93
CA ALA A 213 -9.39 -15.49 62.10
C ALA A 213 -9.28 -16.85 62.84
N HIS A 214 -8.11 -17.49 62.81
CA HIS A 214 -7.84 -18.75 63.49
C HIS A 214 -7.10 -18.54 64.82
N GLY A 215 -6.97 -17.32 65.33
CA GLY A 215 -6.36 -16.99 66.63
C GLY A 215 -4.84 -16.85 66.59
N ASP A 216 -4.20 -16.91 65.44
CA ASP A 216 -2.77 -16.63 65.30
C ASP A 216 -2.49 -15.15 65.06
N PHE A 217 -2.20 -14.43 66.09
CA PHE A 217 -1.89 -12.98 66.10
C PHE A 217 -0.41 -12.67 65.86
N SER A 218 0.41 -13.67 65.58
CA SER A 218 1.86 -13.51 65.31
C SER A 218 2.15 -13.06 63.88
N ALA A 219 1.20 -13.23 63.00
CA ALA A 219 1.35 -12.85 61.58
C ALA A 219 1.50 -11.32 61.44
N ARG A 220 2.58 -10.88 60.78
CA ARG A 220 2.81 -9.49 60.42
C ARG A 220 2.81 -9.34 58.91
N VAL A 221 2.16 -8.32 58.40
CA VAL A 221 2.29 -7.92 56.97
C VAL A 221 3.52 -7.02 56.88
N THR A 222 4.41 -7.34 55.97
CA THR A 222 5.61 -6.50 55.76
C THR A 222 5.20 -5.19 55.11
N ASP A 223 5.38 -4.09 55.80
CA ASP A 223 5.19 -2.74 55.25
C ASP A 223 6.47 -2.35 54.51
N ASP A 224 6.46 -2.54 53.17
CA ASP A 224 7.61 -2.21 52.31
C ASP A 224 7.76 -0.72 52.02
N GLY A 225 6.99 0.16 52.65
CA GLY A 225 7.21 1.62 52.69
C GLY A 225 7.33 2.30 51.29
N ARG A 226 6.64 1.79 50.28
CA ARG A 226 6.65 2.34 48.91
C ARG A 226 5.36 3.01 48.53
#